data_7806ccca70d8f1b37d2403e4a025e096
#
_entry.id   7806ccca70d8f1b37d2403e4a025e096
#
_cell.length_a   1.000
_cell.length_b   1.000
_cell.length_c   1.000
_cell.angle_alpha   90.00
_cell.angle_beta   90.00
_cell.angle_gamma   90.00
#
_symmetry.space_group_name_H-M   'P 1'
#
loop_
_entity.id
_entity.type
_entity.pdbx_description
1 polymer ?
#
loop_
_entity_poly.entity_id
_entity_poly.type
_entity_poly.pdbx_seq_one_letter_code
_entity_poly.pdbx_strand_id
1 'polypeptide(L)'
;MSQRSRDMDIHMDPSDSAATRDRGVPFVSGAPIASRGRPAEDLLTGKTPLEHAVRDFLNHLVVERNLSANTVAAYRRDLEAYLVHLFGRGIESPEGVRRADVEAFVATRRECGYASASIERALSAVKSFHRFLVREGICEAHPTANVHLPKKEERLPDYISIDAARALLDQEFPAGAAGARDRAILEVLYGCGLRASELVGLDVQDLYLDDEFIRVLGKGSK
;
A
#
# COMPACT_ATOMS: atom_id res chain seq x y z
N MET A 1 61.55 43.78 -24.27
CA MET A 1 60.23 44.41 -24.14
C MET A 1 59.32 43.48 -23.40
N SER A 2 58.92 43.98 -22.26
CA SER A 2 58.20 43.39 -21.16
C SER A 2 56.76 43.00 -21.50
N GLN A 3 56.28 41.82 -21.08
CA GLN A 3 54.91 41.66 -20.72
C GLN A 3 54.74 40.63 -19.60
N ARG A 4 54.15 41.13 -18.55
CA ARG A 4 53.88 40.45 -17.28
C ARG A 4 52.70 39.50 -17.42
N SER A 5 52.83 38.24 -17.09
CA SER A 5 51.74 37.35 -16.73
C SER A 5 51.24 37.72 -15.32
N ARG A 6 49.95 37.94 -15.20
CA ARG A 6 49.24 38.05 -13.94
C ARG A 6 48.70 36.67 -13.58
N ASP A 7 49.31 36.09 -12.58
CA ASP A 7 48.73 34.95 -11.87
C ASP A 7 47.49 35.44 -11.13
N MET A 8 46.39 34.79 -11.41
CA MET A 8 45.11 35.03 -10.72
C MET A 8 44.86 33.78 -9.84
N ASP A 9 45.36 33.86 -8.61
CA ASP A 9 45.04 32.89 -7.55
C ASP A 9 43.55 32.89 -7.29
N ILE A 10 42.87 31.80 -7.71
CA ILE A 10 41.52 31.51 -7.28
C ILE A 10 41.63 30.73 -5.99
N HIS A 11 41.44 31.44 -4.90
CA HIS A 11 41.31 30.89 -3.56
C HIS A 11 39.97 30.15 -3.48
N MET A 12 40.02 28.84 -3.50
CA MET A 12 38.84 27.95 -3.40
C MET A 12 38.64 27.66 -1.92
N ASP A 13 37.59 28.25 -1.35
CA ASP A 13 37.12 28.05 0.01
C ASP A 13 36.50 26.65 0.15
N PRO A 14 36.97 25.78 1.07
CA PRO A 14 36.48 24.40 1.20
C PRO A 14 35.24 24.29 2.11
N SER A 15 34.45 25.32 2.31
CA SER A 15 33.35 25.32 3.28
C SER A 15 31.94 25.21 2.68
N ASP A 16 31.77 24.82 1.42
CA ASP A 16 30.42 24.63 0.85
C ASP A 16 30.12 23.16 0.56
N SER A 17 30.21 22.35 1.60
CA SER A 17 29.65 21.01 1.65
C SER A 17 28.16 21.13 1.91
N ALA A 18 27.42 21.35 0.83
CA ALA A 18 25.97 21.37 0.84
C ALA A 18 25.42 20.02 1.35
N ALA A 19 24.94 20.06 2.57
CA ALA A 19 24.15 19.00 3.19
C ALA A 19 23.00 18.63 2.25
N THR A 20 23.08 17.48 1.63
CA THR A 20 21.95 16.79 1.00
C THR A 20 20.92 16.52 2.10
N ARG A 21 19.95 17.40 2.21
CA ARG A 21 18.81 17.23 3.10
C ARG A 21 18.07 15.99 2.66
N ASP A 22 18.28 14.94 3.44
CA ASP A 22 17.37 13.80 3.52
C ASP A 22 15.94 14.34 3.74
N ARG A 23 15.17 14.43 2.66
CA ARG A 23 13.75 14.67 2.72
C ARG A 23 13.09 13.33 3.04
N GLY A 24 13.26 12.88 4.26
CA GLY A 24 12.42 11.89 4.86
C GLY A 24 10.98 12.39 4.70
N VAL A 25 10.24 11.79 3.78
CA VAL A 25 8.80 12.01 3.64
C VAL A 25 8.21 11.62 4.99
N PRO A 26 7.60 12.55 5.75
CA PRO A 26 6.98 12.18 7.00
C PRO A 26 5.90 11.15 6.66
N PHE A 27 6.00 9.97 7.23
CA PHE A 27 4.91 9.01 7.29
C PHE A 27 3.80 9.70 8.08
N VAL A 28 2.92 10.38 7.35
CA VAL A 28 1.71 10.93 7.91
C VAL A 28 0.83 9.73 8.19
N SER A 29 0.93 9.22 9.40
CA SER A 29 -0.11 8.38 9.98
C SER A 29 -1.39 9.21 9.89
N GLY A 30 -2.20 8.91 8.86
CA GLY A 30 -3.49 9.56 8.69
C GLY A 30 -4.32 9.28 9.92
N ALA A 31 -4.40 10.25 10.80
CA ALA A 31 -5.31 10.20 11.92
C ALA A 31 -6.71 9.91 11.36
N PRO A 32 -7.44 8.94 11.90
CA PRO A 32 -8.81 8.69 11.48
C PRO A 32 -9.58 9.99 11.68
N ILE A 33 -10.35 10.39 10.65
CA ILE A 33 -11.29 11.51 10.75
C ILE A 33 -12.17 11.19 11.96
N ALA A 34 -11.95 11.94 13.04
CA ALA A 34 -12.75 11.80 14.24
C ALA A 34 -14.18 12.23 13.93
N SER A 35 -15.00 11.27 13.47
CA SER A 35 -16.45 11.43 13.51
C SER A 35 -16.85 11.44 14.98
N ARG A 36 -17.55 12.48 15.40
CA ARG A 36 -18.21 12.50 16.71
C ARG A 36 -19.08 11.24 16.80
N GLY A 37 -18.62 10.20 17.49
CA GLY A 37 -19.53 9.16 17.86
C GLY A 37 -19.01 7.75 18.11
N ARG A 38 -18.02 7.21 17.41
CA ARG A 38 -17.63 5.81 17.65
C ARG A 38 -16.15 5.54 17.39
N PRO A 39 -15.41 4.91 18.33
CA PRO A 39 -14.06 4.44 18.07
C PRO A 39 -14.05 3.36 16.99
N ALA A 40 -13.00 3.35 16.14
CA ALA A 40 -12.88 2.43 15.01
C ALA A 40 -12.90 0.94 15.41
N GLU A 41 -12.58 0.63 16.64
CA GLU A 41 -12.58 -0.75 17.18
C GLU A 41 -13.98 -1.37 17.33
N ASP A 42 -15.04 -0.55 17.23
CA ASP A 42 -16.44 -0.96 17.48
C ASP A 42 -17.34 -0.90 16.23
N LEU A 43 -16.76 -0.69 15.04
CA LEU A 43 -17.52 -0.41 13.80
C LEU A 43 -18.13 -1.64 13.11
N LEU A 44 -17.76 -2.86 13.53
CA LEU A 44 -18.29 -4.10 12.97
C LEU A 44 -19.02 -4.96 14.00
N THR A 45 -19.60 -4.32 15.00
CA THR A 45 -20.37 -5.01 16.07
C THR A 45 -21.72 -5.53 15.58
N GLY A 46 -22.16 -5.13 14.38
CA GLY A 46 -23.45 -5.55 13.81
C GLY A 46 -24.65 -4.84 14.46
N LYS A 47 -24.50 -3.59 14.86
CA LYS A 47 -25.61 -2.78 15.42
C LYS A 47 -26.47 -2.15 14.34
N THR A 48 -25.95 -1.93 13.15
CA THR A 48 -26.70 -1.37 12.02
C THR A 48 -26.77 -2.33 10.83
N PRO A 49 -27.75 -2.18 9.94
CA PRO A 49 -27.84 -2.98 8.70
C PRO A 49 -26.57 -2.87 7.84
N LEU A 50 -25.93 -1.69 7.77
CA LEU A 50 -24.68 -1.51 7.04
C LEU A 50 -23.50 -2.29 7.66
N GLU A 51 -23.40 -2.31 9.00
CA GLU A 51 -22.36 -3.10 9.68
C GLU A 51 -22.54 -4.61 9.42
N HIS A 52 -23.79 -5.10 9.47
CA HIS A 52 -24.11 -6.49 9.13
C HIS A 52 -23.69 -6.80 7.70
N ALA A 53 -24.10 -5.98 6.75
CA ALA A 53 -23.80 -6.16 5.34
C ALA A 53 -22.29 -6.17 5.05
N VAL A 54 -21.50 -5.31 5.69
CA VAL A 54 -20.03 -5.30 5.55
C VAL A 54 -19.43 -6.57 6.13
N ARG A 55 -19.89 -7.05 7.28
CA ARG A 55 -19.42 -8.29 7.88
C ARG A 55 -19.72 -9.48 6.98
N ASP A 56 -20.93 -9.57 6.43
CA ASP A 56 -21.32 -10.66 5.54
C ASP A 56 -20.50 -10.62 4.24
N PHE A 57 -20.23 -9.44 3.70
CA PHE A 57 -19.33 -9.29 2.56
C PHE A 57 -17.90 -9.75 2.89
N LEU A 58 -17.33 -9.38 4.05
CA LEU A 58 -16.00 -9.83 4.44
C LEU A 58 -15.93 -11.35 4.61
N ASN A 59 -16.98 -11.97 5.16
CA ASN A 59 -17.10 -13.42 5.25
C ASN A 59 -17.17 -14.08 3.86
N HIS A 60 -17.95 -13.50 2.94
CA HIS A 60 -17.99 -13.94 1.55
C HIS A 60 -16.59 -13.90 0.89
N LEU A 61 -15.79 -12.85 1.16
CA LEU A 61 -14.43 -12.76 0.61
C LEU A 61 -13.52 -13.90 1.13
N VAL A 62 -13.70 -14.30 2.39
CA VAL A 62 -12.92 -15.40 3.01
C VAL A 62 -13.40 -16.75 2.49
N VAL A 63 -14.70 -17.03 2.62
CA VAL A 63 -15.25 -18.39 2.43
C VAL A 63 -15.43 -18.72 0.95
N GLU A 64 -16.04 -17.82 0.18
CA GLU A 64 -16.39 -18.10 -1.22
C GLU A 64 -15.31 -17.66 -2.22
N ARG A 65 -14.63 -16.55 -1.92
CA ARG A 65 -13.59 -16.01 -2.81
C ARG A 65 -12.18 -16.49 -2.45
N ASN A 66 -12.01 -17.14 -1.30
CA ASN A 66 -10.72 -17.63 -0.78
C ASN A 66 -9.59 -16.59 -0.91
N LEU A 67 -9.87 -15.33 -0.56
CA LEU A 67 -8.89 -14.26 -0.63
C LEU A 67 -7.89 -14.35 0.52
N SER A 68 -6.65 -13.94 0.27
CA SER A 68 -5.63 -13.93 1.31
C SER A 68 -6.02 -13.04 2.50
N ALA A 69 -5.56 -13.40 3.71
CA ALA A 69 -5.79 -12.62 4.93
C ALA A 69 -5.40 -11.14 4.78
N ASN A 70 -4.28 -10.85 4.10
CA ASN A 70 -3.84 -9.48 3.82
C ASN A 70 -4.82 -8.71 2.93
N THR A 71 -5.40 -9.37 1.94
CA THR A 71 -6.41 -8.77 1.07
C THR A 71 -7.68 -8.46 1.86
N VAL A 72 -8.17 -9.41 2.65
CA VAL A 72 -9.37 -9.23 3.49
C VAL A 72 -9.15 -8.10 4.50
N ALA A 73 -7.97 -8.05 5.16
CA ALA A 73 -7.62 -6.97 6.07
C ALA A 73 -7.57 -5.58 5.40
N ALA A 74 -7.13 -5.52 4.13
CA ALA A 74 -7.16 -4.28 3.36
C ALA A 74 -8.60 -3.85 3.05
N TYR A 75 -9.46 -4.77 2.62
CA TYR A 75 -10.89 -4.52 2.39
C TYR A 75 -11.58 -4.05 3.67
N ARG A 76 -11.33 -4.73 4.79
CA ARG A 76 -11.87 -4.35 6.11
C ARG A 76 -11.54 -2.90 6.44
N ARG A 77 -10.27 -2.50 6.41
CA ARG A 77 -9.83 -1.13 6.71
C ARG A 77 -10.48 -0.07 5.81
N ASP A 78 -10.62 -0.37 4.51
CA ASP A 78 -11.23 0.56 3.57
C ASP A 78 -12.73 0.71 3.80
N LEU A 79 -13.43 -0.41 4.11
CA LEU A 79 -14.87 -0.40 4.38
C LEU A 79 -15.19 0.19 5.75
N GLU A 80 -14.36 -0.02 6.78
CA GLU A 80 -14.52 0.65 8.08
C GLU A 80 -14.46 2.18 7.91
N ALA A 81 -13.49 2.68 7.14
CA ALA A 81 -13.43 4.11 6.85
C ALA A 81 -14.62 4.61 6.03
N TYR A 82 -15.18 3.77 5.16
CA TYR A 82 -16.40 4.09 4.42
C TYR A 82 -17.61 4.14 5.34
N LEU A 83 -17.77 3.18 6.28
CA LEU A 83 -18.82 3.19 7.30
C LEU A 83 -18.76 4.45 8.16
N VAL A 84 -17.58 4.86 8.63
CA VAL A 84 -17.40 6.12 9.37
C VAL A 84 -17.95 7.31 8.60
N HIS A 85 -17.62 7.38 7.30
CA HIS A 85 -18.10 8.46 6.44
C HIS A 85 -19.63 8.45 6.30
N LEU A 86 -20.24 7.27 6.07
CA LEU A 86 -21.68 7.12 5.93
C LEU A 86 -22.44 7.46 7.22
N PHE A 87 -21.96 6.96 8.35
CA PHE A 87 -22.54 7.25 9.66
C PHE A 87 -22.47 8.73 10.02
N GLY A 88 -21.38 9.41 9.66
CA GLY A 88 -21.25 10.85 9.81
C GLY A 88 -22.28 11.64 8.98
N ARG A 89 -22.91 11.00 8.00
CA ARG A 89 -24.02 11.54 7.17
C ARG A 89 -25.40 11.01 7.58
N GLY A 90 -25.49 10.23 8.65
CA GLY A 90 -26.74 9.65 9.14
C GLY A 90 -27.25 8.46 8.30
N ILE A 91 -26.38 7.82 7.51
CA ILE A 91 -26.75 6.68 6.65
C ILE A 91 -26.34 5.39 7.38
N GLU A 92 -27.33 4.60 7.80
CA GLU A 92 -27.14 3.37 8.58
C GLU A 92 -27.60 2.11 7.85
N SER A 93 -28.24 2.25 6.68
CA SER A 93 -28.71 1.13 5.86
C SER A 93 -28.11 1.18 4.44
N PRO A 94 -27.89 0.01 3.82
CA PRO A 94 -27.34 -0.07 2.45
C PRO A 94 -28.20 0.63 1.41
N GLU A 95 -29.53 0.55 1.53
CA GLU A 95 -30.48 1.13 0.58
C GLU A 95 -30.47 2.67 0.60
N GLY A 96 -30.04 3.24 1.74
CA GLY A 96 -29.91 4.69 1.91
C GLY A 96 -28.73 5.30 1.15
N VAL A 97 -27.78 4.49 0.73
CA VAL A 97 -26.54 4.97 0.09
C VAL A 97 -26.80 5.41 -1.35
N ARG A 98 -26.41 6.62 -1.67
CA ARG A 98 -26.53 7.19 -3.00
C ARG A 98 -25.16 7.43 -3.62
N ARG A 99 -25.14 7.62 -4.93
CA ARG A 99 -23.92 7.94 -5.68
C ARG A 99 -23.17 9.15 -5.08
N ALA A 100 -23.90 10.19 -4.70
CA ALA A 100 -23.32 11.40 -4.11
C ALA A 100 -22.55 11.11 -2.80
N ASP A 101 -22.94 10.09 -2.02
CA ASP A 101 -22.25 9.70 -0.80
C ASP A 101 -20.93 9.03 -1.09
N VAL A 102 -20.85 8.22 -2.14
CA VAL A 102 -19.61 7.60 -2.60
C VAL A 102 -18.67 8.66 -3.18
N GLU A 103 -19.18 9.60 -3.97
CA GLU A 103 -18.39 10.71 -4.52
C GLU A 103 -17.85 11.60 -3.40
N ALA A 104 -18.66 11.90 -2.38
CA ALA A 104 -18.25 12.65 -1.20
C ALA A 104 -17.18 11.92 -0.39
N PHE A 105 -17.27 10.59 -0.23
CA PHE A 105 -16.23 9.78 0.41
C PHE A 105 -14.88 9.93 -0.31
N VAL A 106 -14.89 9.84 -1.64
CA VAL A 106 -13.68 10.00 -2.46
C VAL A 106 -13.12 11.41 -2.32
N ALA A 107 -13.98 12.45 -2.35
CA ALA A 107 -13.57 13.84 -2.19
C ALA A 107 -12.92 14.08 -0.83
N THR A 108 -13.55 13.63 0.26
CA THR A 108 -13.01 13.73 1.62
C THR A 108 -11.64 13.08 1.75
N ARG A 109 -11.44 11.88 1.16
CA ARG A 109 -10.13 11.24 1.17
C ARG A 109 -9.06 12.04 0.43
N ARG A 110 -9.43 12.67 -0.67
CA ARG A 110 -8.53 13.53 -1.44
C ARG A 110 -8.15 14.80 -0.65
N GLU A 111 -9.13 15.45 -0.03
CA GLU A 111 -8.93 16.61 0.83
C GLU A 111 -8.05 16.30 2.04
N CYS A 112 -8.15 15.09 2.61
CA CYS A 112 -7.28 14.60 3.67
C CYS A 112 -5.88 14.20 3.19
N GLY A 113 -5.52 14.37 1.93
CA GLY A 113 -4.18 14.14 1.40
C GLY A 113 -3.81 12.67 1.20
N TYR A 114 -4.79 11.75 1.12
CA TYR A 114 -4.48 10.35 0.83
C TYR A 114 -3.88 10.18 -0.58
N ALA A 115 -2.90 9.31 -0.71
CA ALA A 115 -2.31 8.98 -2.01
C ALA A 115 -3.36 8.42 -2.99
N SER A 116 -3.27 8.79 -4.28
CA SER A 116 -4.21 8.35 -5.33
C SER A 116 -4.41 6.84 -5.35
N ALA A 117 -3.33 6.05 -5.22
CA ALA A 117 -3.41 4.59 -5.17
C ALA A 117 -4.23 4.07 -3.98
N SER A 118 -4.17 4.75 -2.81
CA SER A 118 -4.97 4.41 -1.64
C SER A 118 -6.46 4.74 -1.85
N ILE A 119 -6.75 5.84 -2.53
CA ILE A 119 -8.12 6.24 -2.89
C ILE A 119 -8.72 5.27 -3.90
N GLU A 120 -7.95 4.87 -4.92
CA GLU A 120 -8.35 3.88 -5.93
C GLU A 120 -8.66 2.52 -5.29
N ARG A 121 -7.80 2.06 -4.38
CA ARG A 121 -8.00 0.81 -3.66
C ARG A 121 -9.27 0.86 -2.81
N ALA A 122 -9.48 1.94 -2.06
CA ALA A 122 -10.67 2.13 -1.24
C ALA A 122 -11.94 2.17 -2.09
N LEU A 123 -11.95 2.90 -3.22
CA LEU A 123 -13.08 2.90 -4.14
C LEU A 123 -13.33 1.53 -4.75
N SER A 124 -12.28 0.76 -5.06
CA SER A 124 -12.41 -0.62 -5.55
C SER A 124 -13.05 -1.53 -4.51
N ALA A 125 -12.70 -1.38 -3.22
CA ALA A 125 -13.34 -2.09 -2.11
C ALA A 125 -14.82 -1.73 -2.00
N VAL A 126 -15.16 -0.44 -2.01
CA VAL A 126 -16.55 0.06 -1.98
C VAL A 126 -17.35 -0.45 -3.19
N LYS A 127 -16.78 -0.43 -4.40
CA LYS A 127 -17.42 -0.99 -5.60
C LYS A 127 -17.70 -2.49 -5.47
N SER A 128 -16.74 -3.25 -4.95
CA SER A 128 -16.91 -4.69 -4.73
C SER A 128 -17.99 -4.98 -3.69
N PHE A 129 -18.05 -4.21 -2.62
CA PHE A 129 -19.08 -4.29 -1.61
C PHE A 129 -20.49 -4.03 -2.19
N HIS A 130 -20.70 -2.90 -2.88
CA HIS A 130 -22.00 -2.60 -3.47
C HIS A 130 -22.40 -3.60 -4.57
N ARG A 131 -21.46 -4.16 -5.31
CA ARG A 131 -21.74 -5.25 -6.26
C ARG A 131 -22.24 -6.50 -5.54
N PHE A 132 -21.64 -6.83 -4.39
CA PHE A 132 -22.10 -7.91 -3.53
C PHE A 132 -23.54 -7.67 -3.05
N LEU A 133 -23.86 -6.47 -2.56
CA LEU A 133 -25.22 -6.13 -2.09
C LEU A 133 -26.30 -6.30 -3.17
N VAL A 134 -25.98 -5.89 -4.40
CA VAL A 134 -26.92 -6.06 -5.53
C VAL A 134 -27.06 -7.55 -5.90
N ARG A 135 -25.97 -8.30 -5.90
CA ARG A 135 -25.98 -9.74 -6.19
C ARG A 135 -26.79 -10.54 -5.18
N GLU A 136 -26.69 -10.18 -3.90
CA GLU A 136 -27.45 -10.84 -2.81
C GLU A 136 -28.89 -10.29 -2.68
N GLY A 137 -29.32 -9.38 -3.56
CA GLY A 137 -30.67 -8.81 -3.53
C GLY A 137 -30.94 -7.87 -2.35
N ILE A 138 -29.89 -7.42 -1.64
CA ILE A 138 -30.02 -6.48 -0.51
C ILE A 138 -30.34 -5.06 -1.03
N CYS A 139 -29.78 -4.69 -2.18
CA CYS A 139 -30.03 -3.42 -2.84
C CYS A 139 -30.40 -3.62 -4.31
N GLU A 140 -31.35 -2.83 -4.81
CA GLU A 140 -31.71 -2.82 -6.23
C GLU A 140 -30.72 -1.99 -7.06
N ALA A 141 -30.22 -0.90 -6.48
CA ALA A 141 -29.35 0.06 -7.17
C ALA A 141 -27.87 -0.14 -6.83
N HIS A 142 -27.00 0.12 -7.83
CA HIS A 142 -25.55 0.09 -7.68
C HIS A 142 -25.00 1.52 -7.64
N PRO A 143 -24.85 2.15 -6.45
CA PRO A 143 -24.54 3.58 -6.35
C PRO A 143 -23.12 3.91 -6.87
N THR A 144 -22.27 2.90 -7.08
CA THR A 144 -20.91 3.11 -7.54
C THR A 144 -20.71 2.86 -9.05
N ALA A 145 -21.75 2.48 -9.80
CA ALA A 145 -21.62 2.04 -11.20
C ALA A 145 -20.89 3.06 -12.09
N ASN A 146 -21.21 4.34 -11.91
CA ASN A 146 -20.64 5.45 -12.72
C ASN A 146 -19.67 6.35 -11.93
N VAL A 147 -19.15 5.86 -10.79
CA VAL A 147 -18.13 6.60 -10.03
C VAL A 147 -16.76 6.24 -10.60
N HIS A 148 -16.10 7.21 -11.21
CA HIS A 148 -14.77 7.07 -11.79
C HIS A 148 -13.79 8.01 -11.09
N LEU A 149 -12.57 7.56 -10.87
CA LEU A 149 -11.47 8.44 -10.53
C LEU A 149 -10.85 9.00 -11.82
N PRO A 150 -10.30 10.22 -11.79
CA PRO A 150 -9.46 10.68 -12.89
C PRO A 150 -8.36 9.68 -13.17
N LYS A 151 -8.10 9.42 -14.45
CA LYS A 151 -7.03 8.52 -14.87
C LYS A 151 -5.71 8.99 -14.26
N LYS A 152 -5.04 8.12 -13.53
CA LYS A 152 -3.72 8.39 -12.98
C LYS A 152 -2.73 8.48 -14.12
N GLU A 153 -1.82 9.44 -14.07
CA GLU A 153 -0.63 9.39 -14.92
C GLU A 153 0.14 8.10 -14.61
N GLU A 154 0.32 7.27 -15.60
CA GLU A 154 1.14 6.07 -15.48
C GLU A 154 2.60 6.51 -15.30
N ARG A 155 3.08 6.45 -14.07
CA ARG A 155 4.52 6.56 -13.81
C ARG A 155 5.14 5.20 -14.05
N LEU A 156 6.15 5.18 -14.91
CA LEU A 156 6.99 3.99 -15.05
C LEU A 156 7.59 3.67 -13.66
N PRO A 157 7.67 2.39 -13.30
CA PRO A 157 8.33 2.01 -12.06
C PRO A 157 9.78 2.51 -12.04
N ASP A 158 10.21 3.05 -10.92
CA ASP A 158 11.62 3.32 -10.69
C ASP A 158 12.36 1.97 -10.65
N TYR A 159 13.42 1.85 -11.42
CA TYR A 159 14.27 0.66 -11.45
C TYR A 159 15.67 0.99 -10.95
N ILE A 160 16.29 0.01 -10.32
CA ILE A 160 17.68 0.10 -9.92
C ILE A 160 18.54 -0.27 -11.15
N SER A 161 19.52 0.58 -11.50
CA SER A 161 20.45 0.26 -12.59
C SER A 161 21.31 -0.95 -12.23
N ILE A 162 21.86 -1.62 -13.24
CA ILE A 162 22.75 -2.78 -13.05
C ILE A 162 23.96 -2.41 -12.17
N ASP A 163 24.53 -1.22 -12.38
CA ASP A 163 25.67 -0.75 -11.59
C ASP A 163 25.30 -0.47 -10.14
N ALA A 164 24.11 0.10 -9.90
CA ALA A 164 23.60 0.31 -8.55
C ALA A 164 23.26 -1.02 -7.84
N ALA A 165 22.72 -2.01 -8.57
CA ALA A 165 22.47 -3.35 -8.04
C ALA A 165 23.80 -4.06 -7.68
N ARG A 166 24.82 -3.95 -8.52
CA ARG A 166 26.17 -4.47 -8.22
C ARG A 166 26.76 -3.81 -6.97
N ALA A 167 26.72 -2.48 -6.91
CA ALA A 167 27.24 -1.76 -5.73
C ALA A 167 26.51 -2.16 -4.44
N LEU A 168 25.21 -2.48 -4.51
CA LEU A 168 24.46 -2.97 -3.37
C LEU A 168 24.87 -4.40 -2.95
N LEU A 169 25.21 -5.27 -3.88
CA LEU A 169 25.63 -6.65 -3.60
C LEU A 169 27.11 -6.72 -3.17
N ASP A 170 27.97 -5.88 -3.74
CA ASP A 170 29.41 -5.86 -3.49
C ASP A 170 29.81 -5.04 -2.25
N GLN A 171 28.83 -4.41 -1.55
CA GLN A 171 29.12 -3.64 -0.34
C GLN A 171 29.71 -4.51 0.77
N GLU A 172 30.50 -3.90 1.67
CA GLU A 172 30.98 -4.56 2.87
C GLU A 172 29.83 -4.79 3.87
N PHE A 173 29.69 -6.04 4.32
CA PHE A 173 28.72 -6.39 5.35
C PHE A 173 29.43 -6.52 6.71
N PRO A 174 28.74 -6.18 7.82
CA PRO A 174 29.30 -6.37 9.16
C PRO A 174 29.72 -7.82 9.38
N ALA A 175 30.80 -8.02 10.13
CA ALA A 175 31.24 -9.36 10.50
C ALA A 175 30.20 -10.07 11.40
N GLY A 176 30.04 -11.40 11.23
CA GLY A 176 29.18 -12.24 12.03
C GLY A 176 27.84 -12.57 11.40
N ALA A 177 26.95 -13.20 12.18
CA ALA A 177 25.71 -13.78 11.69
C ALA A 177 24.73 -12.73 11.08
N ALA A 178 24.71 -11.51 11.61
CA ALA A 178 23.86 -10.46 11.09
C ALA A 178 24.25 -10.03 9.68
N GLY A 179 25.55 -9.79 9.44
CA GLY A 179 26.02 -9.41 8.11
C GLY A 179 25.90 -10.56 7.10
N ALA A 180 26.14 -11.81 7.52
CA ALA A 180 25.92 -12.97 6.68
C ALA A 180 24.45 -13.10 6.26
N ARG A 181 23.52 -12.88 7.19
CA ARG A 181 22.06 -12.85 6.91
C ARG A 181 21.71 -11.75 5.92
N ASP A 182 22.20 -10.52 6.16
CA ASP A 182 21.85 -9.36 5.34
C ASP A 182 22.37 -9.52 3.90
N ARG A 183 23.57 -10.09 3.77
CA ARG A 183 24.13 -10.47 2.46
C ARG A 183 23.28 -11.54 1.77
N ALA A 184 22.93 -12.62 2.46
CA ALA A 184 22.10 -13.69 1.91
C ALA A 184 20.72 -13.18 1.46
N ILE A 185 20.10 -12.25 2.21
CA ILE A 185 18.84 -11.60 1.83
C ILE A 185 18.99 -10.91 0.47
N LEU A 186 20.02 -10.10 0.28
CA LEU A 186 20.20 -9.36 -0.97
C LEU A 186 20.54 -10.28 -2.14
N GLU A 187 21.40 -11.27 -1.94
CA GLU A 187 21.76 -12.23 -2.99
C GLU A 187 20.58 -13.07 -3.43
N VAL A 188 19.75 -13.56 -2.50
CA VAL A 188 18.56 -14.37 -2.83
C VAL A 188 17.48 -13.50 -3.50
N LEU A 189 17.24 -12.27 -3.03
CA LEU A 189 16.30 -11.36 -3.67
C LEU A 189 16.71 -11.06 -5.12
N TYR A 190 17.97 -10.78 -5.36
CA TYR A 190 18.47 -10.43 -6.68
C TYR A 190 18.57 -11.66 -7.60
N GLY A 191 19.14 -12.76 -7.10
CA GLY A 191 19.37 -13.97 -7.90
C GLY A 191 18.09 -14.73 -8.25
N CYS A 192 17.13 -14.80 -7.30
CA CYS A 192 15.88 -15.55 -7.49
C CYS A 192 14.66 -14.68 -7.82
N GLY A 193 14.78 -13.35 -7.74
CA GLY A 193 13.67 -12.44 -8.01
C GLY A 193 12.48 -12.58 -7.07
N LEU A 194 12.71 -13.00 -5.82
CA LEU A 194 11.67 -13.25 -4.84
C LEU A 194 11.02 -11.94 -4.37
N ARG A 195 9.74 -12.03 -3.98
CA ARG A 195 9.11 -10.96 -3.21
C ARG A 195 9.62 -11.00 -1.77
N ALA A 196 9.64 -9.84 -1.10
CA ALA A 196 10.06 -9.76 0.31
C ALA A 196 9.31 -10.74 1.22
N SER A 197 8.00 -10.94 1.00
CA SER A 197 7.18 -11.89 1.75
C SER A 197 7.54 -13.36 1.48
N GLU A 198 7.95 -13.68 0.27
CA GLU A 198 8.39 -15.02 -0.13
C GLU A 198 9.74 -15.33 0.52
N LEU A 199 10.68 -14.37 0.51
CA LEU A 199 11.96 -14.50 1.20
C LEU A 199 11.79 -14.73 2.71
N VAL A 200 10.97 -13.90 3.38
CA VAL A 200 10.74 -14.03 4.83
C VAL A 200 10.06 -15.34 5.21
N GLY A 201 9.28 -15.92 4.28
CA GLY A 201 8.61 -17.21 4.47
C GLY A 201 9.45 -18.43 4.09
N LEU A 202 10.71 -18.29 3.68
CA LEU A 202 11.59 -19.41 3.34
C LEU A 202 12.06 -20.14 4.59
N ASP A 203 11.92 -21.45 4.57
CA ASP A 203 12.55 -22.38 5.52
C ASP A 203 13.76 -23.08 4.89
N VAL A 204 14.69 -23.57 5.73
CA VAL A 204 15.87 -24.32 5.27
C VAL A 204 15.48 -25.53 4.41
N GLN A 205 14.37 -26.18 4.72
CA GLN A 205 13.82 -27.32 3.95
C GLN A 205 13.31 -26.93 2.54
N ASP A 206 13.19 -25.64 2.23
CA ASP A 206 12.80 -25.16 0.91
C ASP A 206 14.01 -24.92 0.00
N LEU A 207 15.23 -25.11 0.54
CA LEU A 207 16.47 -24.96 -0.19
C LEU A 207 16.96 -26.33 -0.70
N TYR A 208 17.02 -26.52 -1.99
CA TYR A 208 17.54 -27.72 -2.66
C TYR A 208 18.89 -27.39 -3.27
N LEU A 209 19.93 -27.35 -2.40
CA LEU A 209 21.28 -26.87 -2.78
C LEU A 209 21.95 -27.76 -3.81
N ASP A 210 21.73 -29.08 -3.77
CA ASP A 210 22.29 -30.03 -4.73
C ASP A 210 21.67 -29.88 -6.11
N ASP A 211 20.41 -29.44 -6.18
CA ASP A 211 19.64 -29.25 -7.40
C ASP A 211 19.58 -27.77 -7.83
N GLU A 212 20.23 -26.88 -7.10
CA GLU A 212 20.35 -25.44 -7.37
C GLU A 212 18.99 -24.71 -7.51
N PHE A 213 17.97 -25.09 -6.74
CA PHE A 213 16.69 -24.38 -6.73
C PHE A 213 16.14 -24.10 -5.32
N ILE A 214 15.25 -23.12 -5.25
CA ILE A 214 14.51 -22.74 -4.05
C ILE A 214 13.01 -22.91 -4.32
N ARG A 215 12.30 -23.62 -3.44
CA ARG A 215 10.86 -23.75 -3.49
C ARG A 215 10.19 -22.60 -2.74
N VAL A 216 9.33 -21.85 -3.40
CA VAL A 216 8.57 -20.74 -2.79
C VAL A 216 7.07 -20.96 -2.92
N LEU A 217 6.33 -20.61 -1.87
CA LEU A 217 4.88 -20.58 -1.91
C LEU A 217 4.42 -19.25 -2.52
N GLY A 218 4.01 -19.28 -3.77
CA GLY A 218 3.51 -18.12 -4.49
C GLY A 218 2.13 -17.67 -4.05
N LYS A 219 1.66 -16.56 -4.63
CA LYS A 219 0.32 -16.00 -4.40
C LYS A 219 -0.76 -17.03 -4.78
N GLY A 220 -1.57 -17.44 -3.80
CA GLY A 220 -2.66 -18.41 -3.99
C GLY A 220 -2.26 -19.86 -3.74
N SER A 221 -1.21 -20.09 -2.95
CA SER A 221 -0.74 -21.45 -2.57
C SER A 221 -0.39 -22.34 -3.79
N LYS A 222 0.12 -21.73 -4.84
CA LYS A 222 0.61 -22.37 -6.07
C LYS A 222 2.11 -22.28 -6.14
#